data_47b9712c6162a4b94fbfd4fb323f6a18
#
_entry.id   47b9712c6162a4b94fbfd4fb323f6a18
#
_cell.length_a   1.000
_cell.length_b   1.000
_cell.length_c   1.000
_cell.angle_alpha   90.00
_cell.angle_beta   90.00
_cell.angle_gamma   90.00
#
_symmetry.space_group_name_H-M   'P 1'
#
loop_
_entity.id
_entity.type
_entity.pdbx_description
1 polymer ?
#
loop_
_entity_poly.entity_id
_entity_poly.type
_entity_poly.pdbx_seq_one_letter_code
_entity_poly.pdbx_strand_id
1 'polypeptide(L)' 'VTDLDALNGPTSTDLAELSAEMPLIEAEVLLLDAQIAVLRLGLTDVTRQQVRRAQRQVLREARDLLAVRAPGPRRDAA' A
#
# COMPACT_ATOMS: atom_id res chain seq x y z
N VAL A 1 19.91 27.25 4.89
CA VAL A 1 20.37 26.39 3.85
C VAL A 1 19.65 25.09 3.83
N THR A 2 19.47 24.53 4.97
CA THR A 2 18.67 23.35 5.06
C THR A 2 17.29 23.60 4.52
N ASP A 3 16.85 24.81 4.63
CA ASP A 3 15.54 25.18 4.16
C ASP A 3 15.45 25.06 2.66
N LEU A 4 16.57 25.26 1.97
CA LEU A 4 16.56 25.13 0.54
C LEU A 4 16.27 23.71 0.11
N ASP A 5 16.81 22.76 0.84
CA ASP A 5 16.53 21.35 0.52
C ASP A 5 15.08 21.02 0.74
N ALA A 6 14.51 21.56 1.80
CA ALA A 6 13.10 21.35 2.07
C ALA A 6 12.25 22.01 0.99
N LEU A 7 12.68 23.18 0.53
CA LEU A 7 11.94 23.88 -0.50
C LEU A 7 12.06 23.22 -1.86
N ASN A 8 13.12 22.50 -2.07
CA ASN A 8 13.34 21.84 -3.36
C ASN A 8 12.55 20.53 -3.50
N GLY A 9 11.93 20.12 -2.42
CA GLY A 9 11.11 18.92 -2.48
C GLY A 9 11.91 17.65 -2.26
N PRO A 10 11.29 16.52 -2.47
CA PRO A 10 11.91 15.23 -2.17
C PRO A 10 13.04 14.89 -3.11
N THR A 11 13.98 14.13 -2.61
CA THR A 11 15.11 13.65 -3.41
C THR A 11 14.66 12.52 -4.32
N SER A 12 15.53 12.11 -5.23
CA SER A 12 15.24 10.98 -6.09
C SER A 12 15.00 9.71 -5.30
N THR A 13 15.75 9.53 -4.22
CA THR A 13 15.56 8.37 -3.36
C THR A 13 14.20 8.41 -2.70
N ASP A 14 13.81 9.59 -2.21
CA ASP A 14 12.49 9.75 -1.59
C ASP A 14 11.37 9.45 -2.58
N LEU A 15 11.53 9.91 -3.81
CA LEU A 15 10.53 9.65 -4.84
C LEU A 15 10.44 8.18 -5.20
N ALA A 16 11.57 7.49 -5.21
CA ALA A 16 11.59 6.07 -5.48
C ALA A 16 10.90 5.30 -4.35
N GLU A 17 11.16 5.69 -3.12
CA GLU A 17 10.52 5.04 -1.98
C GLU A 17 9.01 5.28 -2.00
N LEU A 18 8.59 6.50 -2.29
CA LEU A 18 7.18 6.81 -2.38
C LEU A 18 6.53 6.01 -3.51
N SER A 19 7.20 5.91 -4.65
CA SER A 19 6.70 5.16 -5.77
C SER A 19 6.52 3.69 -5.42
N ALA A 20 7.44 3.13 -4.64
CA ALA A 20 7.34 1.74 -4.21
C ALA A 20 6.19 1.53 -3.25
N GLU A 21 5.82 2.54 -2.48
CA GLU A 21 4.74 2.43 -1.49
C GLU A 21 3.37 2.73 -2.06
N MET A 22 3.30 3.40 -3.19
CA MET A 22 2.02 3.81 -3.75
C MET A 22 1.03 2.67 -3.97
N PRO A 23 1.44 1.52 -4.49
CA PRO A 23 0.47 0.44 -4.67
C PRO A 23 -0.19 0.00 -3.37
N LEU A 24 0.56 -0.01 -2.27
CA LEU A 24 -0.01 -0.36 -0.98
C LEU A 24 -0.96 0.73 -0.50
N ILE A 25 -0.59 1.99 -0.66
CA ILE A 25 -1.43 3.12 -0.27
C ILE A 25 -2.75 3.06 -1.04
N GLU A 26 -2.68 2.82 -2.34
CA GLU A 26 -3.87 2.73 -3.17
C GLU A 26 -4.76 1.56 -2.75
N ALA A 27 -4.15 0.44 -2.41
CA ALA A 27 -4.90 -0.72 -1.94
C ALA A 27 -5.60 -0.42 -0.61
N GLU A 28 -4.92 0.31 0.28
CA GLU A 28 -5.51 0.70 1.56
C GLU A 28 -6.69 1.65 1.36
N VAL A 29 -6.59 2.55 0.40
CA VAL A 29 -7.72 3.43 0.07
C VAL A 29 -8.92 2.62 -0.43
N LEU A 30 -8.68 1.64 -1.27
CA LEU A 30 -9.74 0.77 -1.74
C LEU A 30 -10.39 -0.01 -0.60
N LEU A 31 -9.61 -0.43 0.37
CA LEU A 31 -10.16 -1.11 1.53
C LEU A 31 -11.03 -0.17 2.35
N LEU A 32 -10.59 1.07 2.54
CA LEU A 32 -11.41 2.06 3.24
C LEU A 32 -12.70 2.33 2.50
N ASP A 33 -12.63 2.44 1.18
CA ASP A 33 -13.84 2.64 0.37
C ASP A 33 -14.82 1.47 0.53
N ALA A 34 -14.29 0.25 0.58
CA ALA A 34 -15.13 -0.92 0.78
C ALA A 34 -15.79 -0.91 2.16
N GLN A 35 -15.04 -0.48 3.17
CA GLN A 35 -15.58 -0.38 4.52
C GLN A 35 -16.65 0.70 4.63
N ILE A 36 -16.46 1.81 3.93
CA ILE A 36 -17.47 2.86 3.86
C ILE A 36 -18.73 2.32 3.17
N ALA A 37 -18.56 1.52 2.14
CA ALA A 37 -19.71 0.92 1.46
C ALA A 37 -20.51 0.02 2.42
N VAL A 38 -19.83 -0.70 3.29
CA VAL A 38 -20.52 -1.51 4.30
C VAL A 38 -21.34 -0.62 5.24
N LEU A 39 -20.77 0.50 5.65
CA LEU A 39 -21.47 1.42 6.54
C LEU A 39 -22.70 2.04 5.88
N ARG A 40 -22.62 2.28 4.58
CA ARG A 40 -23.72 2.92 3.85
C ARG A 40 -24.80 1.94 3.41
N LEU A 41 -24.37 0.79 2.93
CA LEU A 41 -25.26 -0.17 2.27
C LEU A 41 -25.56 -1.40 3.12
N GLY A 42 -24.83 -1.54 4.22
CA GLY A 42 -24.95 -2.72 5.05
C GLY A 42 -24.06 -3.84 4.56
N LEU A 43 -23.97 -4.88 5.36
CA LEU A 43 -23.14 -6.03 5.06
C LEU A 43 -23.92 -6.99 4.17
N THR A 44 -23.87 -6.75 2.88
CA THR A 44 -24.48 -7.60 1.88
C THR A 44 -23.44 -8.54 1.31
N ASP A 45 -23.85 -9.49 0.48
CA ASP A 45 -22.91 -10.36 -0.18
C ASP A 45 -21.93 -9.56 -1.04
N VAL A 46 -22.43 -8.51 -1.68
CA VAL A 46 -21.60 -7.67 -2.55
C VAL A 46 -20.58 -6.90 -1.73
N THR A 47 -21.01 -6.24 -0.66
CA THR A 47 -20.07 -5.44 0.14
C THR A 47 -19.08 -6.32 0.88
N ARG A 48 -19.53 -7.50 1.32
CA ARG A 48 -18.63 -8.46 1.96
C ARG A 48 -17.54 -8.90 1.00
N GLN A 49 -17.92 -9.18 -0.24
CA GLN A 49 -16.97 -9.58 -1.26
C GLN A 49 -16.01 -8.46 -1.61
N GLN A 50 -16.49 -7.23 -1.65
CA GLN A 50 -15.64 -6.06 -1.88
C GLN A 50 -14.58 -5.93 -0.79
N VAL A 51 -14.98 -6.07 0.47
CA VAL A 51 -14.03 -5.98 1.58
C VAL A 51 -12.98 -7.09 1.49
N ARG A 52 -13.42 -8.31 1.22
CA ARG A 52 -12.47 -9.44 1.11
C ARG A 52 -11.47 -9.23 -0.01
N ARG A 53 -11.94 -8.74 -1.14
CA ARG A 53 -11.08 -8.49 -2.29
C ARG A 53 -10.07 -7.40 -1.97
N ALA A 54 -10.53 -6.32 -1.31
CA ALA A 54 -9.66 -5.23 -0.94
C ALA A 54 -8.63 -5.68 0.10
N GLN A 55 -9.04 -6.49 1.06
CA GLN A 55 -8.11 -7.03 2.05
C GLN A 55 -7.03 -7.89 1.40
N ARG A 56 -7.40 -8.72 0.45
CA ARG A 56 -6.41 -9.53 -0.27
C ARG A 56 -5.44 -8.66 -1.06
N GLN A 57 -5.95 -7.56 -1.61
CA GLN A 57 -5.10 -6.64 -2.35
C GLN A 57 -4.09 -5.97 -1.43
N VAL A 58 -4.53 -5.52 -0.26
CA VAL A 58 -3.62 -4.93 0.73
C VAL A 58 -2.53 -5.92 1.11
N LEU A 59 -2.90 -7.16 1.39
CA LEU A 59 -1.93 -8.17 1.77
C LEU A 59 -0.93 -8.45 0.65
N ARG A 60 -1.40 -8.48 -0.58
CA ARG A 60 -0.53 -8.70 -1.72
C ARG A 60 0.48 -7.56 -1.87
N GLU A 61 -0.02 -6.33 -1.79
CA GLU A 61 0.86 -5.18 -1.95
C GLU A 61 1.83 -5.05 -0.78
N ALA A 62 1.40 -5.40 0.41
CA ALA A 62 2.28 -5.38 1.57
C ALA A 62 3.41 -6.41 1.42
N ARG A 63 3.08 -7.59 0.93
CA ARG A 63 4.10 -8.61 0.67
C ARG A 63 5.08 -8.16 -0.39
N ASP A 64 4.57 -7.58 -1.46
CA ASP A 64 5.41 -7.11 -2.55
C ASP A 64 6.35 -6.02 -2.07
N LEU A 65 5.85 -5.11 -1.25
CA LEU A 65 6.67 -4.04 -0.70
C LEU A 65 7.76 -4.59 0.20
N LEU A 66 7.43 -5.56 1.05
CA LEU A 66 8.41 -6.19 1.91
C LEU A 66 9.47 -6.92 1.10
N ALA A 67 9.07 -7.56 0.02
CA ALA A 67 10.02 -8.25 -0.84
C ALA A 67 10.99 -7.28 -1.49
N VAL A 68 10.51 -6.11 -1.88
CA VAL A 68 11.37 -5.09 -2.48
C VAL A 68 12.35 -4.53 -1.46
N ARG A 69 11.91 -4.32 -0.24
CA ARG A 69 12.75 -3.75 0.81
C ARG A 69 13.62 -4.75 1.52
N ALA A 70 13.27 -6.01 1.41
CA ALA A 70 14.01 -7.02 2.12
C ALA A 70 15.42 -7.10 1.59
N PRO A 71 16.39 -7.16 2.45
CA PRO A 71 17.74 -7.27 1.99
C PRO A 71 17.94 -8.67 1.53
N GLY A 72 18.57 -8.94 0.73
CA GLY A 72 19.08 -10.11 0.37
C GLY A 72 18.31 -11.32 0.36
N PRO A 73 18.84 -12.23 -0.04
CA PRO A 73 18.30 -13.44 -0.45
C PRO A 73 18.22 -14.45 0.60
N ARG A 74 17.32 -14.28 1.39
CA ARG A 74 17.12 -15.24 2.38
C ARG A 74 16.82 -16.56 1.87
N ARG A 75 16.30 -16.62 0.75
CA ARG A 75 15.95 -17.89 0.20
C ARG A 75 17.14 -18.70 -0.12
N ASP A 76 18.25 -18.09 -0.12
CA ASP A 76 19.45 -18.83 -0.37
C ASP A 76 19.74 -19.79 0.75
N ALA A 77 19.20 -19.52 1.86
CA ALA A 77 19.41 -20.38 2.98
C ALA A 77 18.78 -21.74 2.75
N ALA A 78 17.91 -21.80 1.83
CA ALA A 78 17.29 -23.07 1.57
C ALA A 78 18.24 -24.05 0.85
#